data_8f6f0ea8710120f01a1a74de0d7e87f5
#
_entry.id   8f6f0ea8710120f01a1a74de0d7e87f5
#
_cell.length_a   1.000
_cell.length_b   1.000
_cell.length_c   1.000
_cell.angle_alpha   90.00
_cell.angle_beta   90.00
_cell.angle_gamma   90.00
#
_symmetry.space_group_name_H-M   'P 1'
#
loop_
_entity.id
_entity.type
_entity.pdbx_description
1 polymer ?
#
loop_
_entity_poly.entity_id
_entity_poly.type
_entity_poly.pdbx_seq_one_letter_code
_entity_poly.pdbx_strand_id
1 'polypeptide(L)'
;MALDSKVSHADIVAFADDHVNLKREDVRAHRDQVNQLRARLDNHIAAHPAFDLVKMLQSGSVAKGTALKTINDMDVAVYVRAGKAPEAETELLVWVSDRLREAYGGLMKADQFVPQHHCVQVQFRGSGLDVDVAPVIYEGGTDDIGYLIAKDTGERVLTSIPLHLTFTRRRKAAHPRHYRQMVRLVKWWKRIQAAQHESFRFKSFMTE
;
A
#
# COMPACT_ATOMS: atom_id res chain seq x y z
N MET A 1 -33.54 19.05 26.13
CA MET A 1 -32.36 18.59 26.88
C MET A 1 -31.15 18.87 26.03
N ALA A 2 -30.42 19.94 26.27
CA ALA A 2 -29.27 20.35 25.50
C ALA A 2 -28.10 19.43 25.84
N LEU A 3 -27.58 18.71 24.87
CA LEU A 3 -26.30 18.00 24.94
C LEU A 3 -25.16 19.05 24.91
N ASP A 4 -24.89 19.67 26.04
CA ASP A 4 -23.82 20.65 26.22
C ASP A 4 -22.48 19.94 26.66
N SER A 5 -22.25 18.75 26.16
CA SER A 5 -20.96 18.07 26.36
C SER A 5 -20.03 18.41 25.19
N LYS A 6 -19.26 19.46 25.36
CA LYS A 6 -18.15 19.77 24.45
C LYS A 6 -17.17 18.61 24.45
N VAL A 7 -16.98 17.96 23.29
CA VAL A 7 -15.98 16.91 23.10
C VAL A 7 -14.59 17.51 23.34
N SER A 8 -13.88 17.02 24.33
CA SER A 8 -12.53 17.49 24.65
C SER A 8 -11.47 16.86 23.73
N HIS A 9 -10.29 17.44 23.71
CA HIS A 9 -9.14 16.83 23.03
C HIS A 9 -8.79 15.45 23.60
N ALA A 10 -8.94 15.27 24.92
CA ALA A 10 -8.70 13.98 25.59
C ALA A 10 -9.67 12.91 25.13
N ASP A 11 -10.95 13.24 24.94
CA ASP A 11 -11.96 12.30 24.42
C ASP A 11 -11.64 11.86 23.00
N ILE A 12 -11.17 12.78 22.14
CA ILE A 12 -10.76 12.46 20.78
C ILE A 12 -9.54 11.53 20.78
N VAL A 13 -8.57 11.77 21.65
CA VAL A 13 -7.36 10.92 21.76
C VAL A 13 -7.76 9.53 22.25
N ALA A 14 -8.54 9.41 23.32
CA ALA A 14 -9.01 8.13 23.85
C ALA A 14 -9.79 7.34 22.78
N PHE A 15 -10.72 7.99 22.11
CA PHE A 15 -11.47 7.38 21.01
C PHE A 15 -10.54 6.88 19.88
N ALA A 16 -9.55 7.70 19.50
CA ALA A 16 -8.62 7.32 18.45
C ALA A 16 -7.76 6.11 18.85
N ASP A 17 -7.32 6.04 20.11
CA ASP A 17 -6.50 4.92 20.60
C ASP A 17 -7.31 3.62 20.71
N ASP A 18 -8.59 3.70 21.10
CA ASP A 18 -9.44 2.53 21.23
C ASP A 18 -9.95 1.99 19.89
N HIS A 19 -10.30 2.86 18.94
CA HIS A 19 -11.05 2.48 17.75
C HIS A 19 -10.30 2.65 16.43
N VAL A 20 -9.32 3.56 16.36
CA VAL A 20 -8.74 4.03 15.09
C VAL A 20 -7.27 3.67 14.95
N ASN A 21 -6.48 3.83 16.00
CA ASN A 21 -5.03 3.71 15.94
C ASN A 21 -4.57 2.25 15.89
N LEU A 22 -3.71 1.94 14.91
CA LEU A 22 -3.05 0.64 14.81
C LEU A 22 -2.00 0.50 15.93
N LYS A 23 -1.98 -0.64 16.61
CA LYS A 23 -1.02 -0.94 17.66
C LYS A 23 0.37 -1.22 17.08
N ARG A 24 1.42 -0.98 17.87
CA ARG A 24 2.81 -1.17 17.41
C ARG A 24 3.15 -2.63 17.13
N GLU A 25 2.62 -3.56 17.91
CA GLU A 25 2.80 -5.00 17.72
C GLU A 25 2.24 -5.46 16.37
N ASP A 26 1.03 -4.99 16.00
CA ASP A 26 0.41 -5.33 14.72
C ASP A 26 1.26 -4.80 13.55
N VAL A 27 1.79 -3.57 13.66
CA VAL A 27 2.71 -3.00 12.64
C VAL A 27 3.97 -3.86 12.48
N ARG A 28 4.49 -4.42 13.56
CA ARG A 28 5.71 -5.23 13.51
C ARG A 28 5.48 -6.52 12.73
N ALA A 29 4.43 -7.27 13.05
CA ALA A 29 4.08 -8.51 12.34
C ALA A 29 3.91 -8.25 10.82
N HIS A 30 3.21 -7.17 10.47
CA HIS A 30 3.02 -6.76 9.07
C HIS A 30 4.36 -6.45 8.36
N ARG A 31 5.26 -5.73 9.02
CA ARG A 31 6.57 -5.42 8.46
C ARG A 31 7.43 -6.65 8.26
N ASP A 32 7.40 -7.60 9.20
CA ASP A 32 8.15 -8.83 9.11
C ASP A 32 7.70 -9.64 7.88
N GLN A 33 6.40 -9.67 7.59
CA GLN A 33 5.85 -10.33 6.40
C GLN A 33 6.34 -9.65 5.09
N VAL A 34 6.34 -8.33 5.05
CA VAL A 34 6.86 -7.58 3.89
C VAL A 34 8.37 -7.79 3.72
N ASN A 35 9.12 -7.85 4.82
CA ASN A 35 10.55 -8.14 4.77
C ASN A 35 10.84 -9.55 4.24
N GLN A 36 10.01 -10.54 4.60
CA GLN A 36 10.09 -11.90 4.04
C GLN A 36 9.80 -11.91 2.54
N LEU A 37 8.75 -11.21 2.09
CA LEU A 37 8.46 -11.06 0.67
C LEU A 37 9.65 -10.44 -0.08
N ARG A 38 10.19 -9.37 0.47
CA ARG A 38 11.35 -8.68 -0.10
C ARG A 38 12.55 -9.61 -0.22
N ALA A 39 12.94 -10.29 0.86
CA ALA A 39 14.07 -11.21 0.86
C ALA A 39 13.91 -12.32 -0.18
N ARG A 40 12.71 -12.84 -0.36
CA ARG A 40 12.43 -13.83 -1.41
C ARG A 40 12.59 -13.27 -2.81
N LEU A 41 12.04 -12.09 -3.06
CA LEU A 41 12.21 -11.43 -4.36
C LEU A 41 13.68 -11.12 -4.65
N ASP A 42 14.43 -10.58 -3.69
CA ASP A 42 15.85 -10.29 -3.83
C ASP A 42 16.65 -11.57 -4.17
N ASN A 43 16.38 -12.69 -3.49
CA ASN A 43 17.00 -13.98 -3.76
C ASN A 43 16.64 -14.53 -5.15
N HIS A 44 15.37 -14.42 -5.54
CA HIS A 44 14.91 -14.86 -6.85
C HIS A 44 15.58 -14.06 -7.97
N ILE A 45 15.65 -12.74 -7.80
CA ILE A 45 16.30 -11.82 -8.76
C ILE A 45 17.80 -12.14 -8.91
N ALA A 46 18.48 -12.40 -7.79
CA ALA A 46 19.90 -12.79 -7.82
C ALA A 46 20.14 -14.08 -8.63
N ALA A 47 19.21 -15.03 -8.57
CA ALA A 47 19.25 -16.28 -9.32
C ALA A 47 18.77 -16.13 -10.79
N HIS A 48 17.97 -15.10 -11.08
CA HIS A 48 17.34 -14.87 -12.37
C HIS A 48 17.56 -13.41 -12.84
N PRO A 49 18.76 -13.05 -13.31
CA PRO A 49 19.12 -11.66 -13.69
C PRO A 49 18.22 -11.04 -14.78
N ALA A 50 17.54 -11.88 -15.57
CA ALA A 50 16.58 -11.42 -16.58
C ALA A 50 15.29 -10.83 -15.99
N PHE A 51 15.09 -10.96 -14.68
CA PHE A 51 13.98 -10.35 -13.95
C PHE A 51 14.28 -8.90 -13.60
N ASP A 52 14.28 -8.00 -14.49
CA ASP A 52 14.67 -6.60 -14.34
C ASP A 52 13.85 -5.78 -13.29
N LEU A 53 13.75 -6.30 -12.09
CA LEU A 53 13.30 -5.53 -10.93
C LEU A 53 14.39 -4.56 -10.50
N VAL A 54 14.04 -3.28 -10.40
CA VAL A 54 15.00 -2.25 -10.01
C VAL A 54 15.07 -2.15 -8.49
N LYS A 55 13.94 -2.13 -7.83
CA LYS A 55 13.82 -2.02 -6.38
C LYS A 55 12.40 -2.33 -5.90
N MET A 56 12.29 -2.62 -4.60
CA MET A 56 11.03 -2.73 -3.88
C MET A 56 10.99 -1.71 -2.74
N LEU A 57 9.92 -0.96 -2.66
CA LEU A 57 9.69 0.07 -1.63
C LEU A 57 8.40 -0.20 -0.88
N GLN A 58 8.43 -0.07 0.45
CA GLN A 58 7.20 0.00 1.23
C GLN A 58 6.43 1.26 0.87
N SER A 59 5.15 1.13 0.65
CA SER A 59 4.25 2.22 0.28
C SER A 59 3.00 2.26 1.16
N GLY A 60 1.97 2.94 0.72
CA GLY A 60 0.66 2.93 1.34
C GLY A 60 0.57 3.50 2.74
N SER A 61 -0.44 3.07 3.45
CA SER A 61 -0.87 3.66 4.72
C SER A 61 0.09 3.36 5.88
N VAL A 62 0.69 2.17 5.90
CA VAL A 62 1.64 1.78 6.94
C VAL A 62 2.96 2.54 6.81
N ALA A 63 3.49 2.66 5.61
CA ALA A 63 4.73 3.42 5.35
C ALA A 63 4.56 4.91 5.70
N LYS A 64 3.38 5.48 5.42
CA LYS A 64 3.00 6.87 5.77
C LYS A 64 2.68 7.04 7.27
N GLY A 65 2.49 5.96 8.01
CA GLY A 65 2.07 5.98 9.42
C GLY A 65 0.63 6.44 9.60
N THR A 66 -0.23 6.20 8.63
CA THR A 66 -1.65 6.59 8.60
C THR A 66 -2.60 5.39 8.49
N ALA A 67 -2.10 4.18 8.80
CA ALA A 67 -2.89 2.97 8.83
C ALA A 67 -3.90 2.98 9.98
N LEU A 68 -5.04 2.33 9.78
CA LEU A 68 -6.09 2.14 10.78
C LEU A 68 -5.90 0.81 11.51
N LYS A 69 -6.49 0.67 12.70
CA LYS A 69 -6.48 -0.56 13.50
C LYS A 69 -7.01 -1.79 12.74
N THR A 70 -7.91 -1.56 11.80
CA THR A 70 -8.56 -2.61 11.00
C THR A 70 -7.84 -2.93 9.69
N ILE A 71 -6.55 -2.58 9.56
CA ILE A 71 -5.79 -2.88 8.36
C ILE A 71 -5.41 -4.36 8.32
N ASN A 72 -5.64 -5.01 7.18
CA ASN A 72 -5.24 -6.39 6.92
C ASN A 72 -4.24 -6.49 5.77
N ASP A 73 -3.92 -5.37 5.15
CA ASP A 73 -3.11 -5.27 3.95
C ASP A 73 -1.89 -4.35 4.13
N MET A 74 -0.83 -4.70 3.45
CA MET A 74 0.38 -3.90 3.34
C MET A 74 0.63 -3.57 1.88
N ASP A 75 0.92 -2.32 1.62
CA ASP A 75 1.26 -1.89 0.26
C ASP A 75 2.77 -1.88 0.04
N VAL A 76 3.22 -2.46 -1.06
CA VAL A 76 4.58 -2.35 -1.56
C VAL A 76 4.56 -1.97 -3.03
N ALA A 77 5.53 -1.18 -3.47
CA ALA A 77 5.77 -0.89 -4.87
C ALA A 77 7.00 -1.63 -5.35
N VAL A 78 6.89 -2.33 -6.48
CA VAL A 78 8.01 -2.95 -7.19
C VAL A 78 8.28 -2.19 -8.48
N TYR A 79 9.50 -1.68 -8.62
CA TYR A 79 9.90 -0.89 -9.78
C TYR A 79 10.44 -1.80 -10.86
N VAL A 80 9.78 -1.83 -12.00
CA VAL A 80 10.12 -2.62 -13.18
C VAL A 80 10.67 -1.71 -14.25
N ARG A 81 11.81 -2.08 -14.86
CA ARG A 81 12.41 -1.30 -15.93
C ARG A 81 11.51 -1.29 -17.16
N ALA A 82 11.23 -0.11 -17.73
CA ALA A 82 10.26 0.05 -18.82
C ALA A 82 10.57 -0.86 -20.03
N GLY A 83 11.85 -0.97 -20.44
CA GLY A 83 12.26 -1.82 -21.58
C GLY A 83 12.21 -3.33 -21.31
N LYS A 84 11.70 -3.76 -20.13
CA LYS A 84 11.58 -5.16 -19.71
C LYS A 84 10.15 -5.53 -19.26
N ALA A 85 9.31 -4.53 -19.12
CA ALA A 85 7.86 -4.75 -18.93
C ALA A 85 7.26 -5.36 -20.23
N PRO A 86 6.12 -6.09 -20.11
CA PRO A 86 5.39 -6.56 -21.27
C PRO A 86 5.03 -5.40 -22.22
N GLU A 87 5.04 -5.64 -23.54
CA GLU A 87 4.62 -4.64 -24.54
C GLU A 87 3.15 -4.22 -24.32
N ALA A 88 2.29 -5.18 -24.01
CA ALA A 88 0.91 -4.91 -23.61
C ALA A 88 0.88 -4.59 -22.11
N GLU A 89 0.76 -3.32 -21.75
CA GLU A 89 0.76 -2.87 -20.35
C GLU A 89 -0.37 -3.49 -19.51
N THR A 90 -1.49 -3.86 -20.12
CA THR A 90 -2.58 -4.59 -19.48
C THR A 90 -2.14 -5.97 -18.93
N GLU A 91 -1.07 -6.54 -19.46
CA GLU A 91 -0.52 -7.83 -19.04
C GLU A 91 0.45 -7.70 -17.86
N LEU A 92 0.86 -6.47 -17.50
CA LEU A 92 1.87 -6.22 -16.46
C LEU A 92 1.56 -6.92 -15.13
N LEU A 93 0.31 -6.88 -14.69
CA LEU A 93 -0.08 -7.47 -13.42
C LEU A 93 -0.07 -9.01 -13.46
N VAL A 94 -0.44 -9.59 -14.59
CA VAL A 94 -0.35 -11.06 -14.80
C VAL A 94 1.12 -11.46 -14.81
N TRP A 95 1.94 -10.75 -15.56
CA TRP A 95 3.38 -10.99 -15.62
C TRP A 95 4.05 -10.90 -14.24
N VAL A 96 3.73 -9.87 -13.42
CA VAL A 96 4.23 -9.75 -12.04
C VAL A 96 3.72 -10.89 -11.17
N SER A 97 2.44 -11.27 -11.30
CA SER A 97 1.87 -12.41 -10.58
C SER A 97 2.64 -13.70 -10.83
N ASP A 98 2.99 -13.98 -12.08
CA ASP A 98 3.75 -15.17 -12.44
C ASP A 98 5.17 -15.13 -11.86
N ARG A 99 5.85 -13.98 -11.89
CA ARG A 99 7.17 -13.80 -11.26
C ARG A 99 7.12 -13.98 -9.73
N LEU A 100 6.07 -13.49 -9.09
CA LEU A 100 5.88 -13.72 -7.65
C LEU A 100 5.66 -15.23 -7.35
N ARG A 101 4.89 -15.94 -8.18
CA ARG A 101 4.72 -17.40 -8.06
C ARG A 101 6.04 -18.14 -8.20
N GLU A 102 6.84 -17.80 -9.21
CA GLU A 102 8.16 -18.37 -9.43
C GLU A 102 9.07 -18.15 -8.21
N ALA A 103 9.11 -16.94 -7.66
CA ALA A 103 9.92 -16.60 -6.49
C ALA A 103 9.52 -17.40 -5.23
N TYR A 104 8.25 -17.79 -5.12
CA TYR A 104 7.78 -18.62 -4.01
C TYR A 104 7.96 -20.13 -4.24
N GLY A 105 8.27 -20.58 -5.48
CA GLY A 105 8.70 -21.94 -5.76
C GLY A 105 7.77 -23.04 -5.23
N GLY A 106 6.45 -22.83 -5.29
CA GLY A 106 5.47 -23.81 -4.81
C GLY A 106 5.19 -23.79 -3.31
N LEU A 107 5.83 -22.91 -2.53
CA LEU A 107 5.51 -22.71 -1.09
C LEU A 107 4.14 -22.08 -0.86
N MET A 108 3.62 -21.43 -1.87
CA MET A 108 2.28 -20.83 -1.90
C MET A 108 1.51 -21.35 -3.12
N LYS A 109 0.20 -21.47 -2.98
CA LYS A 109 -0.67 -21.88 -4.08
C LYS A 109 -0.85 -20.74 -5.08
N ALA A 110 -1.10 -21.06 -6.34
CA ALA A 110 -1.26 -20.08 -7.42
C ALA A 110 -2.42 -19.09 -7.16
N ASP A 111 -3.49 -19.57 -6.52
CA ASP A 111 -4.67 -18.76 -6.17
C ASP A 111 -4.45 -17.74 -5.02
N GLN A 112 -3.25 -17.72 -4.43
CA GLN A 112 -2.85 -16.72 -3.44
C GLN A 112 -2.23 -15.45 -4.06
N PHE A 113 -2.03 -15.44 -5.38
CA PHE A 113 -1.49 -14.30 -6.14
C PHE A 113 -2.58 -13.79 -7.08
N VAL A 114 -3.30 -12.75 -6.64
CA VAL A 114 -4.52 -12.29 -7.31
C VAL A 114 -4.30 -10.93 -7.96
N PRO A 115 -4.20 -10.83 -9.31
CA PRO A 115 -4.14 -9.55 -10.00
C PRO A 115 -5.42 -8.73 -9.74
N GLN A 116 -5.25 -7.56 -9.12
CA GLN A 116 -6.28 -6.56 -8.85
C GLN A 116 -6.27 -5.47 -9.93
N HIS A 117 -6.83 -4.29 -9.65
CA HIS A 117 -6.88 -3.19 -10.61
C HIS A 117 -5.49 -2.56 -10.89
N HIS A 118 -4.67 -2.33 -9.84
CA HIS A 118 -3.33 -1.74 -9.94
C HIS A 118 -2.23 -2.51 -9.21
N CYS A 119 -2.54 -3.65 -8.63
CA CYS A 119 -1.60 -4.45 -7.87
C CYS A 119 -1.85 -5.95 -8.01
N VAL A 120 -0.89 -6.73 -7.59
CA VAL A 120 -1.07 -8.16 -7.32
C VAL A 120 -1.20 -8.33 -5.81
N GLN A 121 -2.35 -8.80 -5.34
CA GLN A 121 -2.54 -9.15 -3.96
C GLN A 121 -1.89 -10.51 -3.68
N VAL A 122 -0.98 -10.55 -2.72
CA VAL A 122 -0.35 -11.77 -2.22
C VAL A 122 -0.97 -12.13 -0.87
N GLN A 123 -1.72 -13.24 -0.83
CA GLN A 123 -2.50 -13.66 0.33
C GLN A 123 -1.71 -14.64 1.20
N PHE A 124 -1.24 -14.19 2.35
CA PHE A 124 -0.53 -15.04 3.32
C PHE A 124 -1.51 -15.75 4.27
N ARG A 125 -2.10 -16.85 3.83
CA ARG A 125 -3.18 -17.57 4.55
C ARG A 125 -2.79 -17.98 5.97
N GLY A 126 -1.52 -18.23 6.25
CA GLY A 126 -1.03 -18.60 7.58
C GLY A 126 -1.09 -17.46 8.60
N SER A 127 -0.87 -16.22 8.18
CA SER A 127 -0.94 -15.03 9.03
C SER A 127 -2.25 -14.24 8.87
N GLY A 128 -3.03 -14.53 7.82
CA GLY A 128 -4.22 -13.75 7.46
C GLY A 128 -3.90 -12.36 6.93
N LEU A 129 -2.63 -12.09 6.60
CA LEU A 129 -2.18 -10.82 6.05
C LEU A 129 -2.13 -10.86 4.53
N ASP A 130 -2.60 -9.81 3.90
CA ASP A 130 -2.45 -9.58 2.47
C ASP A 130 -1.36 -8.53 2.22
N VAL A 131 -0.61 -8.71 1.12
CA VAL A 131 0.36 -7.73 0.63
C VAL A 131 0.00 -7.33 -0.78
N ASP A 132 -0.32 -6.06 -0.97
CA ASP A 132 -0.60 -5.48 -2.28
C ASP A 132 0.70 -5.05 -2.96
N VAL A 133 1.12 -5.80 -3.96
CA VAL A 133 2.33 -5.55 -4.75
C VAL A 133 1.98 -4.76 -5.99
N ALA A 134 2.22 -3.46 -5.97
CA ALA A 134 1.95 -2.56 -7.09
C ALA A 134 3.20 -2.41 -7.99
N PRO A 135 3.18 -2.92 -9.21
CA PRO A 135 4.26 -2.69 -10.15
C PRO A 135 4.25 -1.25 -10.67
N VAL A 136 5.42 -0.64 -10.68
CA VAL A 136 5.65 0.70 -11.22
C VAL A 136 6.59 0.58 -12.40
N ILE A 137 6.13 0.92 -13.59
CA ILE A 137 7.00 1.02 -14.78
C ILE A 137 7.91 2.22 -14.58
N TYR A 138 9.23 2.00 -14.60
CA TYR A 138 10.25 2.98 -14.29
C TYR A 138 11.18 3.17 -15.50
N GLU A 139 11.22 4.41 -16.00
CA GLU A 139 12.03 4.79 -17.16
C GLU A 139 13.42 5.32 -16.78
N GLY A 140 13.71 5.43 -15.50
CA GLY A 140 14.89 6.11 -14.99
C GLY A 140 14.58 7.56 -14.64
N GLY A 141 15.46 8.19 -13.87
CA GLY A 141 15.33 9.59 -13.52
C GLY A 141 15.31 9.87 -12.03
N THR A 142 15.06 11.15 -11.69
CA THR A 142 15.02 11.63 -10.31
C THR A 142 13.70 11.28 -9.64
N ASP A 143 13.72 11.21 -8.30
CA ASP A 143 12.53 11.04 -7.45
C ASP A 143 11.75 9.74 -7.69
N ASP A 144 12.32 8.76 -8.41
CA ASP A 144 11.69 7.49 -8.73
C ASP A 144 10.28 7.65 -9.33
N ILE A 145 10.13 8.60 -10.24
CA ILE A 145 8.88 8.81 -10.97
C ILE A 145 8.67 7.64 -11.94
N GLY A 146 7.45 7.12 -11.96
CA GLY A 146 7.05 6.02 -12.84
C GLY A 146 5.54 5.94 -12.97
N TYR A 147 5.03 4.86 -13.55
CA TYR A 147 3.62 4.70 -13.84
C TYR A 147 3.06 3.41 -13.23
N LEU A 148 1.95 3.53 -12.52
CA LEU A 148 1.04 2.43 -12.25
C LEU A 148 0.16 2.22 -13.48
N ILE A 149 -0.15 0.97 -13.78
CA ILE A 149 -1.00 0.62 -14.91
C ILE A 149 -2.32 0.05 -14.42
N ALA A 150 -3.43 0.56 -14.95
CA ALA A 150 -4.75 -0.02 -14.72
C ALA A 150 -4.90 -1.29 -15.55
N LYS A 151 -5.20 -2.43 -14.90
CA LYS A 151 -5.30 -3.74 -15.53
C LYS A 151 -6.30 -3.78 -16.69
N ASP A 152 -7.45 -3.14 -16.51
CA ASP A 152 -8.57 -3.28 -17.43
C ASP A 152 -8.49 -2.31 -18.61
N THR A 153 -7.83 -1.16 -18.43
CA THR A 153 -7.81 -0.08 -19.43
C THR A 153 -6.42 0.22 -19.98
N GLY A 154 -5.35 -0.23 -19.29
CA GLY A 154 -3.98 0.19 -19.60
C GLY A 154 -3.70 1.65 -19.23
N GLU A 155 -4.61 2.33 -18.52
CA GLU A 155 -4.41 3.72 -18.11
C GLU A 155 -3.16 3.85 -17.24
N ARG A 156 -2.32 4.82 -17.58
CA ARG A 156 -1.09 5.15 -16.84
C ARG A 156 -1.37 6.20 -15.78
N VAL A 157 -1.08 5.86 -14.53
CA VAL A 157 -1.17 6.79 -13.39
C VAL A 157 0.23 7.14 -12.91
N LEU A 158 0.61 8.41 -13.07
CA LEU A 158 1.91 8.90 -12.62
C LEU A 158 2.04 8.75 -11.11
N THR A 159 3.16 8.20 -10.66
CA THR A 159 3.42 7.96 -9.23
C THR A 159 4.89 8.12 -8.88
N SER A 160 5.14 8.41 -7.60
CA SER A 160 6.47 8.33 -6.99
C SER A 160 6.33 8.02 -5.51
N ILE A 161 6.75 6.86 -5.09
CA ILE A 161 6.70 6.47 -3.67
C ILE A 161 7.58 7.38 -2.79
N PRO A 162 8.83 7.72 -3.17
CA PRO A 162 9.66 8.64 -2.40
C PRO A 162 9.03 10.03 -2.22
N LEU A 163 8.43 10.60 -3.27
CA LEU A 163 7.77 11.90 -3.17
C LEU A 163 6.56 11.86 -2.23
N HIS A 164 5.72 10.82 -2.32
CA HIS A 164 4.59 10.62 -1.42
C HIS A 164 5.04 10.50 0.05
N LEU A 165 6.10 9.74 0.31
CA LEU A 165 6.64 9.58 1.66
C LEU A 165 7.27 10.89 2.17
N THR A 166 7.98 11.61 1.32
CA THR A 166 8.59 12.90 1.64
C THR A 166 7.54 13.95 1.96
N PHE A 167 6.48 14.05 1.16
CA PHE A 167 5.33 14.91 1.44
C PHE A 167 4.75 14.61 2.84
N THR A 168 4.46 13.34 3.11
CA THR A 168 3.88 12.92 4.40
C THR A 168 4.82 13.25 5.58
N ARG A 169 6.14 13.04 5.41
CA ARG A 169 7.14 13.38 6.44
C ARG A 169 7.19 14.87 6.71
N ARG A 170 7.16 15.71 5.66
CA ARG A 170 7.14 17.19 5.80
C ARG A 170 5.89 17.66 6.53
N ARG A 171 4.70 17.14 6.16
CA ARG A 171 3.44 17.47 6.86
C ARG A 171 3.46 17.05 8.32
N LYS A 172 3.98 15.84 8.60
CA LYS A 172 4.15 15.37 9.98
C LYS A 172 5.12 16.28 10.78
N ALA A 173 6.21 16.73 10.18
CA ALA A 173 7.17 17.61 10.84
C ALA A 173 6.54 18.99 11.14
N ALA A 174 5.73 19.53 10.22
CA ALA A 174 5.02 20.79 10.44
C ALA A 174 3.90 20.70 11.48
N HIS A 175 3.27 19.52 11.62
CA HIS A 175 2.11 19.30 12.51
C HIS A 175 2.29 18.01 13.33
N PRO A 176 3.30 17.90 14.22
CA PRO A 176 3.74 16.62 14.80
C PRO A 176 2.67 15.96 15.69
N ARG A 177 1.82 16.74 16.34
CA ARG A 177 0.80 16.25 17.27
C ARG A 177 -0.48 15.78 16.57
N HIS A 178 -0.85 16.40 15.45
CA HIS A 178 -2.21 16.26 14.89
C HIS A 178 -2.26 15.59 13.53
N TYR A 179 -1.28 15.77 12.65
CA TYR A 179 -1.38 15.36 11.25
C TYR A 179 -1.80 13.90 11.07
N ARG A 180 -1.06 12.95 11.65
CA ARG A 180 -1.38 11.53 11.47
C ARG A 180 -2.70 11.13 12.10
N GLN A 181 -3.02 11.69 13.27
CA GLN A 181 -4.27 11.42 13.96
C GLN A 181 -5.47 11.92 13.15
N MET A 182 -5.39 13.14 12.63
CA MET A 182 -6.43 13.71 11.77
C MET A 182 -6.65 12.86 10.51
N VAL A 183 -5.57 12.48 9.82
CA VAL A 183 -5.68 11.61 8.62
C VAL A 183 -6.34 10.29 8.95
N ARG A 184 -6.00 9.66 10.08
CA ARG A 184 -6.62 8.40 10.51
C ARG A 184 -8.08 8.55 10.87
N LEU A 185 -8.44 9.60 11.61
CA LEU A 185 -9.83 9.88 11.98
C LEU A 185 -10.70 10.12 10.74
N VAL A 186 -10.21 10.91 9.76
CA VAL A 186 -10.93 11.13 8.50
C VAL A 186 -11.07 9.83 7.70
N LYS A 187 -10.03 9.00 7.62
CA LYS A 187 -10.10 7.68 6.96
C LYS A 187 -11.10 6.75 7.66
N TRP A 188 -11.07 6.72 8.98
CA TRP A 188 -12.00 5.92 9.79
C TRP A 188 -13.44 6.39 9.56
N TRP A 189 -13.69 7.71 9.65
CA TRP A 189 -14.98 8.30 9.37
C TRP A 189 -15.49 7.96 7.96
N LYS A 190 -14.63 8.15 6.94
CA LYS A 190 -14.95 7.75 5.55
C LYS A 190 -15.38 6.29 5.47
N ARG A 191 -14.67 5.38 6.14
CA ARG A 191 -15.00 3.96 6.14
C ARG A 191 -16.37 3.66 6.75
N ILE A 192 -16.69 4.30 7.88
CA ILE A 192 -18.00 4.15 8.52
C ILE A 192 -19.10 4.70 7.62
N GLN A 193 -18.92 5.87 7.04
CA GLN A 193 -19.90 6.48 6.13
C GLN A 193 -20.09 5.65 4.86
N ALA A 194 -19.02 5.13 4.27
CA ALA A 194 -19.11 4.27 3.10
C ALA A 194 -19.82 2.93 3.40
N ALA A 195 -19.71 2.40 4.62
CA ALA A 195 -20.42 1.21 5.05
C ALA A 195 -21.93 1.47 5.31
N GLN A 196 -22.29 2.70 5.66
CA GLN A 196 -23.69 3.10 5.94
C GLN A 196 -24.42 3.67 4.73
N HIS A 197 -23.69 4.22 3.76
CA HIS A 197 -24.22 4.92 2.60
C HIS A 197 -23.50 4.52 1.32
N GLU A 198 -24.09 3.66 0.50
CA GLU A 198 -23.51 3.19 -0.78
C GLU A 198 -23.16 4.33 -1.75
N SER A 199 -23.87 5.45 -1.71
CA SER A 199 -23.65 6.63 -2.54
C SER A 199 -22.47 7.52 -2.09
N PHE A 200 -21.92 7.28 -0.89
CA PHE A 200 -20.86 8.12 -0.34
C PHE A 200 -19.50 7.78 -0.93
N ARG A 201 -19.15 8.44 -2.03
CA ARG A 201 -17.83 8.34 -2.67
C ARG A 201 -16.98 9.55 -2.36
N PHE A 202 -16.11 9.44 -1.38
CA PHE A 202 -15.10 10.45 -1.11
C PHE A 202 -13.85 10.14 -1.94
N LYS A 203 -13.54 10.94 -2.97
CA LYS A 203 -12.28 10.81 -3.71
C LYS A 203 -11.12 11.01 -2.74
N SER A 204 -10.08 10.20 -2.86
CA SER A 204 -8.88 10.36 -2.06
C SER A 204 -8.21 11.68 -2.41
N PHE A 205 -7.96 12.56 -1.45
CA PHE A 205 -7.17 13.78 -1.61
C PHE A 205 -5.69 13.52 -1.98
N MET A 206 -5.32 12.28 -2.22
CA MET A 206 -3.93 11.84 -2.43
C MET A 206 -3.65 11.48 -3.89
N THR A 207 -4.60 11.70 -4.80
CA THR A 207 -4.48 11.40 -6.23
C THR A 207 -4.47 12.64 -7.12
N GLU A 208 -4.36 13.85 -6.54
CA GLU A 208 -4.13 15.09 -7.29
C GLU A 208 -2.73 15.64 -7.00
#